data_227e3195091bd6f941a9de633c838f96
#
_entry.id   227e3195091bd6f941a9de633c838f96
#
_cell.length_a   1.000
_cell.length_b   1.000
_cell.length_c   1.000
_cell.angle_alpha   90.00
_cell.angle_beta   90.00
_cell.angle_gamma   90.00
#
_symmetry.space_group_name_H-M   'P 1'
#
loop_
_entity.id
_entity.type
_entity.pdbx_description
1 polymer ?
#
loop_
_entity_poly.entity_id
_entity_poly.type
_entity_poly.pdbx_seq_one_letter_code
_entity_poly.pdbx_strand_id
1 'polypeptide(L)'
;MDTEHFDNRPIGVFDSGYGGLTVARALQKRLPEESILYFGDSARCPYGPRDQAEVDGFVQQICTWLVGRDVKMIVIACNTATAAGLAHAQENFSVPVVGVVEPGARAAAHTTLNRLSLIHI
;
A
#
# COMPACT_ATOMS: atom_id res chain seq x y z
N MET A 1 15.32 -25.82 -22.41
CA MET A 1 14.06 -25.15 -22.69
C MET A 1 13.70 -24.22 -21.57
N ASP A 2 13.58 -23.00 -21.92
CA ASP A 2 13.24 -21.99 -20.95
C ASP A 2 11.80 -22.06 -20.59
N THR A 3 11.55 -22.29 -19.33
CA THR A 3 10.21 -22.18 -18.80
C THR A 3 10.12 -20.86 -18.09
N GLU A 4 9.62 -19.85 -18.77
CA GLU A 4 9.28 -18.64 -18.08
C GLU A 4 8.08 -18.91 -17.18
N HIS A 5 8.28 -18.71 -15.89
CA HIS A 5 7.22 -18.84 -14.93
C HIS A 5 6.63 -17.47 -14.67
N PHE A 6 5.45 -17.23 -15.23
CA PHE A 6 4.69 -16.04 -14.93
C PHE A 6 3.87 -16.28 -13.67
N ASP A 7 4.01 -15.38 -12.71
CA ASP A 7 3.17 -15.39 -11.53
C ASP A 7 1.92 -14.57 -11.82
N ASN A 8 0.84 -15.27 -12.10
CA ASN A 8 -0.43 -14.65 -12.49
C ASN A 8 -1.28 -14.20 -11.29
N ARG A 9 -0.78 -14.34 -10.08
CA ARG A 9 -1.49 -13.88 -8.90
C ARG A 9 -1.58 -12.35 -8.93
N PRO A 10 -2.67 -11.77 -8.40
CA PRO A 10 -2.83 -10.31 -8.42
C PRO A 10 -1.91 -9.60 -7.43
N ILE A 11 -1.72 -8.32 -7.68
CA ILE A 11 -1.14 -7.41 -6.70
C ILE A 11 -2.30 -6.90 -5.83
N GLY A 12 -2.21 -7.09 -4.53
CA GLY A 12 -3.18 -6.53 -3.59
C GLY A 12 -2.84 -5.07 -3.30
N VAL A 13 -3.83 -4.20 -3.41
CA VAL A 13 -3.68 -2.77 -3.08
C VAL A 13 -4.80 -2.41 -2.11
N PHE A 14 -4.47 -1.76 -1.00
CA PHE A 14 -5.52 -1.30 -0.12
C PHE A 14 -5.31 0.12 0.39
N ASP A 15 -6.41 0.73 0.77
CA ASP A 15 -6.49 2.07 1.31
C ASP A 15 -7.59 2.14 2.35
N SER A 16 -7.61 3.22 3.11
CA SER A 16 -8.68 3.50 4.07
C SER A 16 -10.02 3.86 3.41
N GLY A 17 -10.03 4.11 2.10
CA GLY A 17 -11.23 4.51 1.37
C GLY A 17 -11.01 4.45 -0.13
N TYR A 18 -11.08 5.61 -0.78
CA TYR A 18 -11.07 5.70 -2.24
C TYR A 18 -9.81 6.35 -2.81
N GLY A 19 -9.05 7.06 -2.00
CA GLY A 19 -7.85 7.79 -2.46
C GLY A 19 -6.80 6.89 -3.08
N GLY A 20 -6.70 5.65 -2.61
CA GLY A 20 -5.75 4.68 -3.14
C GLY A 20 -6.04 4.19 -4.55
N LEU A 21 -7.21 4.52 -5.11
CA LEU A 21 -7.51 4.20 -6.50
C LEU A 21 -6.54 4.88 -7.47
N THR A 22 -5.99 6.03 -7.09
CA THR A 22 -4.96 6.69 -7.91
C THR A 22 -3.67 5.86 -7.97
N VAL A 23 -3.31 5.21 -6.87
CA VAL A 23 -2.16 4.31 -6.81
C VAL A 23 -2.43 3.07 -7.66
N ALA A 24 -3.61 2.47 -7.52
CA ALA A 24 -4.00 1.31 -8.32
C ALA A 24 -3.96 1.63 -9.81
N ARG A 25 -4.44 2.81 -10.20
CA ARG A 25 -4.43 3.24 -11.59
C ARG A 25 -3.02 3.46 -12.11
N ALA A 26 -2.15 4.04 -11.29
CA ALA A 26 -0.74 4.22 -11.66
C ALA A 26 -0.05 2.88 -11.87
N LEU A 27 -0.35 1.89 -11.02
CA LEU A 27 0.17 0.54 -11.19
C LEU A 27 -0.32 -0.09 -12.48
N GLN A 28 -1.60 0.06 -12.81
CA GLN A 28 -2.13 -0.46 -14.07
C GLN A 28 -1.44 0.13 -15.30
N LYS A 29 -1.10 1.42 -15.25
CA LYS A 29 -0.40 2.07 -16.35
C LYS A 29 1.02 1.59 -16.51
N ARG A 30 1.71 1.35 -15.39
CA ARG A 30 3.11 0.92 -15.40
C ARG A 30 3.25 -0.57 -15.64
N LEU A 31 2.28 -1.34 -15.20
CA LEU A 31 2.28 -2.81 -15.23
C LEU A 31 0.95 -3.31 -15.81
N PRO A 32 0.72 -3.06 -17.12
CA PRO A 32 -0.61 -3.31 -17.70
C PRO A 32 -0.99 -4.79 -17.75
N GLU A 33 -0.03 -5.70 -17.61
CA GLU A 33 -0.30 -7.13 -17.62
C GLU A 33 -0.58 -7.70 -16.23
N GLU A 34 -0.43 -6.88 -15.19
CA GLU A 34 -0.69 -7.33 -13.81
C GLU A 34 -2.15 -7.13 -13.45
N SER A 35 -2.71 -8.15 -12.78
CA SER A 35 -4.03 -8.03 -12.18
C SER A 35 -3.92 -7.32 -10.83
N ILE A 36 -4.89 -6.47 -10.52
CA ILE A 36 -4.92 -5.73 -9.26
C ILE A 36 -6.19 -6.08 -8.52
N LEU A 37 -6.04 -6.47 -7.26
CA LEU A 37 -7.13 -6.64 -6.32
C LEU A 37 -7.11 -5.47 -5.34
N TYR A 38 -8.09 -4.60 -5.44
CA TYR A 38 -8.18 -3.40 -4.62
C TYR A 38 -9.16 -3.61 -3.45
N PHE A 39 -8.74 -3.20 -2.26
CA PHE A 39 -9.59 -3.18 -1.07
C PHE A 39 -9.63 -1.75 -0.51
N GLY A 40 -10.79 -1.14 -0.49
CA GLY A 40 -11.01 0.16 0.15
C GLY A 40 -11.82 -0.02 1.44
N ASP A 41 -11.23 0.32 2.58
CA ASP A 41 -11.87 0.15 3.89
C ASP A 41 -12.77 1.33 4.22
N SER A 42 -13.76 1.57 3.37
CA SER A 42 -14.65 2.72 3.49
C SER A 42 -15.50 2.69 4.77
N ALA A 43 -15.76 1.50 5.30
CA ALA A 43 -16.57 1.36 6.52
C ALA A 43 -15.86 1.92 7.76
N ARG A 44 -14.51 1.92 7.79
CA ARG A 44 -13.72 2.42 8.92
C ARG A 44 -12.98 3.72 8.60
N CYS A 45 -13.22 4.27 7.42
CA CYS A 45 -12.65 5.55 7.00
C CYS A 45 -13.26 6.69 7.85
N PRO A 46 -12.47 7.71 8.23
CA PRO A 46 -11.04 7.88 7.98
C PRO A 46 -10.16 7.20 9.03
N TYR A 47 -8.94 6.86 8.65
CA TYR A 47 -7.97 6.29 9.58
C TYR A 47 -7.21 7.35 10.39
N GLY A 48 -7.07 8.54 9.84
CA GLY A 48 -6.20 9.59 10.38
C GLY A 48 -6.40 9.91 11.86
N PRO A 49 -7.65 10.09 12.35
CA PRO A 49 -7.86 10.42 13.76
C PRO A 49 -7.83 9.22 14.71
N ARG A 50 -7.64 8.01 14.20
CA ARG A 50 -7.62 6.80 15.03
C ARG A 50 -6.26 6.56 15.64
N ASP A 51 -6.23 5.83 16.76
CA ASP A 51 -4.98 5.40 17.37
C ASP A 51 -4.18 4.54 16.43
N GLN A 52 -2.86 4.71 16.47
CA GLN A 52 -1.96 3.97 15.60
C GLN A 52 -2.07 2.47 15.80
N ALA A 53 -2.25 2.01 17.05
CA ALA A 53 -2.45 0.59 17.34
C ALA A 53 -3.73 0.04 16.72
N GLU A 54 -4.79 0.83 16.70
CA GLU A 54 -6.05 0.44 16.05
C GLU A 54 -5.87 0.31 14.55
N VAL A 55 -5.22 1.28 13.91
CA VAL A 55 -4.95 1.26 12.48
C VAL A 55 -4.03 0.08 12.11
N ASP A 56 -3.02 -0.20 12.92
CA ASP A 56 -2.16 -1.37 12.73
C ASP A 56 -3.00 -2.65 12.72
N GLY A 57 -3.95 -2.78 13.64
CA GLY A 57 -4.88 -3.91 13.65
C GLY A 57 -5.65 -4.05 12.34
N PHE A 58 -6.12 -2.93 11.79
CA PHE A 58 -6.81 -2.92 10.51
C PHE A 58 -5.89 -3.39 9.38
N VAL A 59 -4.65 -2.90 9.37
CA VAL A 59 -3.65 -3.30 8.37
C VAL A 59 -3.44 -4.81 8.39
N GLN A 60 -3.25 -5.39 9.59
CA GLN A 60 -3.04 -6.82 9.71
C GLN A 60 -4.26 -7.62 9.24
N GLN A 61 -5.46 -7.17 9.56
CA GLN A 61 -6.70 -7.81 9.10
C GLN A 61 -6.82 -7.79 7.58
N ILE A 62 -6.57 -6.63 6.96
CA ILE A 62 -6.68 -6.49 5.51
C ILE A 62 -5.61 -7.31 4.81
N CYS A 63 -4.38 -7.28 5.31
CA CYS A 63 -3.30 -8.10 4.75
C CYS A 63 -3.62 -9.59 4.84
N THR A 64 -4.18 -10.04 5.96
CA THR A 64 -4.61 -11.44 6.12
C THR A 64 -5.66 -11.81 5.06
N TRP A 65 -6.63 -10.93 4.84
CA TRP A 65 -7.66 -11.16 3.84
C TRP A 65 -7.07 -11.22 2.43
N LEU A 66 -6.16 -10.29 2.10
CA LEU A 66 -5.51 -10.26 0.79
C LEU A 66 -4.67 -11.52 0.54
N VAL A 67 -3.90 -11.94 1.54
CA VAL A 67 -3.10 -13.18 1.44
C VAL A 67 -4.02 -14.38 1.24
N GLY A 68 -5.17 -14.40 1.90
CA GLY A 68 -6.20 -15.42 1.69
C GLY A 68 -6.78 -15.40 0.27
N ARG A 69 -6.66 -14.31 -0.45
CA ARG A 69 -7.03 -14.20 -1.87
C ARG A 69 -5.87 -14.46 -2.81
N ASP A 70 -4.79 -14.98 -2.29
CA ASP A 70 -3.63 -15.42 -3.06
C ASP A 70 -2.95 -14.29 -3.85
N VAL A 71 -2.83 -13.11 -3.25
CA VAL A 71 -2.05 -12.02 -3.87
C VAL A 71 -0.56 -12.33 -3.80
N LYS A 72 0.21 -11.87 -4.77
CA LYS A 72 1.65 -12.07 -4.80
C LYS A 72 2.45 -10.99 -4.10
N MET A 73 1.84 -9.84 -3.87
CA MET A 73 2.41 -8.75 -3.07
C MET A 73 1.29 -7.83 -2.62
N ILE A 74 1.60 -6.97 -1.66
CA ILE A 74 0.63 -6.02 -1.12
C ILE A 74 1.22 -4.61 -1.20
N VAL A 75 0.42 -3.66 -1.68
CA VAL A 75 0.74 -2.24 -1.68
C VAL A 75 -0.22 -1.53 -0.73
N ILE A 76 0.33 -0.90 0.30
CA ILE A 76 -0.45 -0.08 1.23
C ILE A 76 -0.51 1.34 0.67
N ALA A 77 -1.65 1.71 0.11
CA ALA A 77 -1.84 2.97 -0.62
C ALA A 77 -2.29 4.12 0.29
N CYS A 78 -2.31 3.91 1.59
CA CYS A 78 -2.72 4.88 2.59
C CYS A 78 -1.52 5.30 3.43
N ASN A 79 -1.29 6.61 3.58
CA ASN A 79 -0.18 7.13 4.37
C ASN A 79 -0.29 6.73 5.84
N THR A 80 -1.48 6.90 6.41
CA THR A 80 -1.73 6.57 7.82
C THR A 80 -1.52 5.08 8.09
N ALA A 81 -2.04 4.23 7.21
CA ALA A 81 -1.90 2.78 7.33
C ALA A 81 -0.43 2.35 7.18
N THR A 82 0.30 2.98 6.25
CA THR A 82 1.73 2.71 6.06
C THR A 82 2.51 3.02 7.33
N ALA A 83 2.29 4.19 7.90
CA ALA A 83 2.98 4.60 9.14
C ALA A 83 2.66 3.67 10.31
N ALA A 84 1.41 3.22 10.41
CA ALA A 84 0.95 2.42 11.55
C ALA A 84 1.32 0.94 11.45
N GLY A 85 1.31 0.34 10.24
CA GLY A 85 1.32 -1.10 10.12
C GLY A 85 2.29 -1.72 9.13
N LEU A 86 3.05 -0.92 8.37
CA LEU A 86 3.93 -1.48 7.33
C LEU A 86 4.98 -2.43 7.92
N ALA A 87 5.73 -1.98 8.93
CA ALA A 87 6.81 -2.79 9.50
C ALA A 87 6.26 -4.11 10.06
N HIS A 88 5.15 -4.04 10.76
CA HIS A 88 4.50 -5.23 11.32
C HIS A 88 4.01 -6.18 10.23
N ALA A 89 3.45 -5.65 9.16
CA ALA A 89 3.01 -6.47 8.03
C ALA A 89 4.19 -7.14 7.32
N GLN A 90 5.30 -6.42 7.17
CA GLN A 90 6.52 -7.00 6.57
C GLN A 90 7.07 -8.16 7.39
N GLU A 91 6.93 -8.12 8.71
CA GLU A 91 7.35 -9.21 9.58
C GLU A 91 6.38 -10.38 9.56
N ASN A 92 5.08 -10.13 9.44
CA ASN A 92 4.05 -11.14 9.62
C ASN A 92 3.70 -11.91 8.36
N PHE A 93 3.94 -11.36 7.19
CA PHE A 93 3.51 -11.97 5.95
C PHE A 93 4.69 -12.31 5.05
N SER A 94 4.58 -13.45 4.36
CA SER A 94 5.65 -13.93 3.49
C SER A 94 5.69 -13.22 2.15
N VAL A 95 4.58 -12.61 1.71
CA VAL A 95 4.56 -11.84 0.48
C VAL A 95 5.19 -10.46 0.71
N PRO A 96 5.83 -9.88 -0.31
CA PRO A 96 6.34 -8.51 -0.18
C PRO A 96 5.23 -7.52 0.15
N VAL A 97 5.48 -6.65 1.11
CA VAL A 97 4.56 -5.57 1.48
C VAL A 97 5.29 -4.25 1.33
N VAL A 98 4.75 -3.33 0.54
CA VAL A 98 5.33 -2.02 0.32
C VAL A 98 4.31 -0.94 0.67
N GLY A 99 4.81 0.21 1.12
CA GLY A 99 3.98 1.36 1.45
C GLY A 99 4.32 2.56 0.58
N VAL A 100 3.53 3.62 0.71
CA VAL A 100 3.64 4.80 -0.17
C VAL A 100 4.42 5.96 0.45
N VAL A 101 4.70 5.91 1.75
CA VAL A 101 5.34 7.04 2.44
C VAL A 101 6.80 7.20 2.02
N GLU A 102 7.59 6.14 2.07
CA GLU A 102 9.02 6.21 1.76
C GLU A 102 9.29 6.64 0.32
N PRO A 103 8.64 6.09 -0.70
CA PRO A 103 8.86 6.57 -2.07
C PRO A 103 8.54 8.06 -2.25
N GLY A 104 7.48 8.54 -1.61
CA GLY A 104 7.13 9.96 -1.65
C GLY A 104 8.17 10.84 -0.96
N ALA A 105 8.64 10.43 0.19
CA ALA A 105 9.66 11.14 0.94
C ALA A 105 10.98 11.17 0.17
N ARG A 106 11.33 10.05 -0.48
CA ARG A 106 12.55 9.97 -1.31
C ARG A 106 12.46 10.91 -2.50
N ALA A 107 11.31 10.95 -3.18
CA ALA A 107 11.09 11.86 -4.29
C ALA A 107 11.17 13.32 -3.86
N ALA A 108 10.58 13.67 -2.71
CA ALA A 108 10.64 15.01 -2.16
C ALA A 108 12.07 15.42 -1.79
N ALA A 109 12.83 14.51 -1.18
CA ALA A 109 14.22 14.76 -0.81
C ALA A 109 15.10 15.04 -2.03
N HIS A 110 14.82 14.39 -3.16
CA HIS A 110 15.56 14.63 -4.41
C HIS A 110 15.13 15.91 -5.11
N THR A 111 13.94 16.39 -4.86
CA THR A 111 13.36 17.51 -5.59
C THR A 111 13.49 18.84 -4.85
N THR A 112 13.45 18.81 -3.51
CA THR A 112 13.46 20.05 -2.73
C THR A 112 14.79 20.76 -2.82
N LEU A 113 14.73 22.08 -3.01
CA LEU A 113 15.93 22.92 -3.09
C LEU A 113 16.23 23.61 -1.76
N ASN A 114 15.27 23.75 -0.89
CA ASN A 114 15.40 24.54 0.34
C ASN A 114 15.04 23.79 1.61
N ARG A 115 14.59 22.55 1.51
CA ARG A 115 14.21 21.68 2.64
C ARG A 115 13.12 22.26 3.53
N LEU A 116 12.28 23.13 2.98
CA LEU A 116 11.13 23.62 3.71
C LEU A 116 10.01 22.59 3.73
N SER A 117 9.13 22.71 4.73
CA SER A 117 7.97 21.84 4.83
C SER A 117 7.09 21.92 3.59
N LEU A 118 6.56 20.78 3.19
CA LEU A 118 5.60 20.73 2.08
C LEU A 118 4.20 21.16 2.50
N ILE A 119 3.97 21.32 3.79
CA ILE A 119 2.68 21.72 4.33
C ILE A 119 2.79 23.12 4.87
N HIS A 120 2.37 24.05 4.05
CA HIS A 120 2.26 25.46 4.41
C HIS A 120 0.79 25.81 4.50
N ILE A 121 0.29 25.78 5.67
CA ILE A 121 -1.10 26.17 5.89
C ILE A 121 -1.16 27.36 6.81
#